data_dd663c118a4d9a59ab2f5c880071c8be
#
_entry.id   dd663c118a4d9a59ab2f5c880071c8be
#
_cell.length_a   1.000
_cell.length_b   1.000
_cell.length_c   1.000
_cell.angle_alpha   90.00
_cell.angle_beta   90.00
_cell.angle_gamma   90.00
#
_symmetry.space_group_name_H-M   'P 1'
#
loop_
_entity.id
_entity.type
_entity.pdbx_description
1 polymer ?
#
loop_
_entity_poly.entity_id
_entity_poly.type
_entity_poly.pdbx_seq_one_letter_code
_entity_poly.pdbx_strand_id
1 'polypeptide(L)'
;MIRDYKQSDIDEIVSIYTLEYQAMPEEIETLKTASKILVYDDNGIKGFIHLMMNGSYCCVEMGAVSNELIKPIGLKLWEEAKKIFKEKSINTIKTFYVKDNLNWKQLFDEIGFDYRSSVYRFTYEGPKFSETNLSVVKYEDKYYDDKMGLESEAFSVLRKENDIKPYNLYLSFSKEDLEYNRKYTLEKKEYIYLFFENNDMIGASMVKNAEVDLLFVNIKYQGKGYGKKIIEFTVNRGLEQNTGCVNLNALASNEKALRLYKNTGFKVVQAQDCRMLIIK
;
A
#
# COMPACT_ATOMS: atom_id res chain seq x y z
N MET A 1 -13.25 28.38 4.48
CA MET A 1 -13.18 27.97 5.90
C MET A 1 -12.88 26.47 6.01
N ILE A 2 -12.39 25.98 7.19
CA ILE A 2 -12.19 24.55 7.39
C ILE A 2 -13.38 24.00 8.17
N ARG A 3 -13.88 22.84 7.76
CA ARG A 3 -14.98 22.13 8.39
C ARG A 3 -14.88 20.62 8.17
N ASP A 4 -15.65 19.84 8.91
CA ASP A 4 -15.87 18.42 8.59
C ASP A 4 -16.54 18.31 7.21
N TYR A 5 -16.20 17.23 6.49
CA TYR A 5 -16.86 16.95 5.23
C TYR A 5 -18.34 16.58 5.43
N LYS A 6 -19.13 16.76 4.41
CA LYS A 6 -20.51 16.28 4.30
C LYS A 6 -20.60 15.30 3.13
N GLN A 7 -21.57 14.41 3.14
CA GLN A 7 -21.76 13.46 2.04
C GLN A 7 -21.94 14.16 0.67
N SER A 8 -22.49 15.39 0.66
CA SER A 8 -22.64 16.18 -0.56
C SER A 8 -21.30 16.67 -1.16
N ASP A 9 -20.21 16.63 -0.41
CA ASP A 9 -18.89 17.08 -0.86
C ASP A 9 -18.10 15.97 -1.56
N ILE A 10 -18.63 14.74 -1.52
CA ILE A 10 -17.84 13.55 -1.88
C ILE A 10 -17.36 13.56 -3.32
N ASP A 11 -18.16 14.04 -4.26
CA ASP A 11 -17.81 14.06 -5.68
C ASP A 11 -16.64 15.03 -5.95
N GLU A 12 -16.62 16.20 -5.27
CA GLU A 12 -15.52 17.15 -5.36
C GLU A 12 -14.25 16.58 -4.72
N ILE A 13 -14.36 15.92 -3.57
CA ILE A 13 -13.23 15.26 -2.89
C ILE A 13 -12.67 14.14 -3.77
N VAL A 14 -13.52 13.28 -4.34
CA VAL A 14 -13.11 12.18 -5.23
C VAL A 14 -12.40 12.73 -6.47
N SER A 15 -12.88 13.84 -7.03
CA SER A 15 -12.23 14.49 -8.18
C SER A 15 -10.81 14.95 -7.84
N ILE A 16 -10.62 15.62 -6.69
CA ILE A 16 -9.29 16.04 -6.21
C ILE A 16 -8.42 14.83 -5.91
N TYR A 17 -8.96 13.82 -5.23
CA TYR A 17 -8.24 12.61 -4.85
C TYR A 17 -7.75 11.84 -6.07
N THR A 18 -8.60 11.68 -7.08
CA THR A 18 -8.24 11.01 -8.33
C THR A 18 -7.14 11.76 -9.08
N LEU A 19 -7.19 13.10 -9.10
CA LEU A 19 -6.16 13.93 -9.71
C LEU A 19 -4.79 13.76 -9.01
N GLU A 20 -4.78 13.74 -7.67
CA GLU A 20 -3.55 13.67 -6.87
C GLU A 20 -2.94 12.25 -6.84
N TYR A 21 -3.78 11.21 -6.71
CA TYR A 21 -3.31 9.84 -6.42
C TYR A 21 -3.50 8.88 -7.59
N GLN A 22 -4.15 9.30 -8.70
CA GLN A 22 -4.57 8.40 -9.79
C GLN A 22 -5.34 7.19 -9.22
N ALA A 23 -6.27 7.49 -8.32
CA ALA A 23 -6.90 6.53 -7.43
C ALA A 23 -7.68 5.44 -8.16
N MET A 24 -7.58 4.24 -7.65
CA MET A 24 -8.38 3.10 -8.13
C MET A 24 -9.78 3.13 -7.51
N PRO A 25 -10.77 2.45 -8.13
CA PRO A 25 -12.14 2.42 -7.62
C PRO A 25 -12.27 2.00 -6.15
N GLU A 26 -11.42 1.08 -5.67
CA GLU A 26 -11.44 0.63 -4.27
C GLU A 26 -10.92 1.70 -3.30
N GLU A 27 -9.92 2.46 -3.70
CA GLU A 27 -9.40 3.57 -2.91
C GLU A 27 -10.47 4.67 -2.79
N ILE A 28 -11.22 4.91 -3.88
CA ILE A 28 -12.36 5.82 -3.89
C ILE A 28 -13.49 5.32 -2.95
N GLU A 29 -13.80 4.03 -2.96
CA GLU A 29 -14.80 3.47 -2.03
C GLU A 29 -14.34 3.57 -0.57
N THR A 30 -13.04 3.38 -0.30
CA THR A 30 -12.48 3.60 1.03
C THR A 30 -12.62 5.05 1.48
N LEU A 31 -12.36 5.99 0.57
CA LEU A 31 -12.53 7.42 0.84
C LEU A 31 -14.00 7.77 1.13
N LYS A 32 -14.96 7.21 0.38
CA LYS A 32 -16.40 7.43 0.59
C LYS A 32 -16.90 6.93 1.94
N THR A 33 -16.25 5.93 2.51
CA THR A 33 -16.58 5.35 3.82
C THR A 33 -15.66 5.87 4.95
N ALA A 34 -14.82 6.85 4.66
CA ALA A 34 -13.84 7.40 5.58
C ALA A 34 -14.48 8.01 6.83
N SER A 35 -13.90 7.73 8.00
CA SER A 35 -14.42 8.18 9.28
C SER A 35 -14.06 9.63 9.64
N LYS A 36 -13.02 10.18 9.01
CA LYS A 36 -12.56 11.55 9.30
C LYS A 36 -11.88 12.21 8.10
N ILE A 37 -12.61 13.16 7.50
CA ILE A 37 -12.09 14.06 6.49
C ILE A 37 -12.41 15.50 6.92
N LEU A 38 -11.42 16.39 6.81
CA LEU A 38 -11.62 17.84 6.89
C LEU A 38 -11.48 18.41 5.48
N VAL A 39 -12.29 19.41 5.18
CA VAL A 39 -12.27 20.11 3.89
C VAL A 39 -11.99 21.60 4.08
N TYR A 40 -11.26 22.17 3.14
CA TYR A 40 -11.17 23.64 2.96
C TYR A 40 -12.20 24.07 1.93
N ASP A 41 -13.24 24.73 2.43
CA ASP A 41 -14.38 25.23 1.64
C ASP A 41 -14.26 26.73 1.40
N ASP A 42 -14.19 27.11 0.14
CA ASP A 42 -14.17 28.52 -0.33
C ASP A 42 -14.93 28.60 -1.66
N ASN A 43 -16.26 28.71 -1.57
CA ASN A 43 -17.18 28.59 -2.69
C ASN A 43 -16.97 27.28 -3.47
N GLY A 44 -17.02 26.14 -2.75
CA GLY A 44 -16.70 24.79 -3.19
C GLY A 44 -15.38 24.28 -2.56
N ILE A 45 -15.18 22.99 -2.64
CA ILE A 45 -14.02 22.32 -2.00
C ILE A 45 -12.74 22.64 -2.78
N LYS A 46 -11.79 23.26 -2.09
CA LYS A 46 -10.46 23.62 -2.65
C LYS A 46 -9.35 22.67 -2.20
N GLY A 47 -9.58 21.87 -1.17
CA GLY A 47 -8.67 20.86 -0.69
C GLY A 47 -9.25 20.10 0.50
N PHE A 48 -8.61 18.99 0.81
CA PHE A 48 -9.01 18.10 1.92
C PHE A 48 -7.80 17.49 2.62
N ILE A 49 -8.03 17.00 3.82
CA ILE A 49 -7.16 16.08 4.56
C ILE A 49 -8.00 14.91 5.08
N HIS A 50 -7.62 13.69 4.70
CA HIS A 50 -8.19 12.44 5.16
C HIS A 50 -7.30 11.84 6.24
N LEU A 51 -7.88 11.48 7.39
CA LEU A 51 -7.18 10.97 8.57
C LEU A 51 -7.59 9.52 8.81
N MET A 52 -6.72 8.58 8.46
CA MET A 52 -6.89 7.14 8.70
C MET A 52 -6.18 6.77 10.01
N MET A 53 -6.92 6.79 11.12
CA MET A 53 -6.39 6.59 12.47
C MET A 53 -6.52 5.15 12.93
N ASN A 54 -5.45 4.62 13.54
CA ASN A 54 -5.43 3.30 14.18
C ASN A 54 -4.51 3.33 15.42
N GLY A 55 -5.09 3.25 16.61
CA GLY A 55 -4.37 3.43 17.87
C GLY A 55 -3.66 4.79 17.91
N SER A 56 -2.37 4.81 18.16
CA SER A 56 -1.52 6.02 18.16
C SER A 56 -0.96 6.40 16.79
N TYR A 57 -1.36 5.69 15.73
CA TYR A 57 -0.89 5.87 14.36
C TYR A 57 -1.98 6.53 13.50
N CYS A 58 -1.55 7.38 12.57
CA CYS A 58 -2.42 7.95 11.54
C CYS A 58 -1.73 7.93 10.17
N CYS A 59 -2.40 7.41 9.15
CA CYS A 59 -2.03 7.70 7.77
C CYS A 59 -2.83 8.91 7.28
N VAL A 60 -2.14 9.85 6.66
CA VAL A 60 -2.73 11.11 6.17
C VAL A 60 -2.63 11.16 4.67
N GLU A 61 -3.76 11.44 4.02
CA GLU A 61 -3.84 11.78 2.61
C GLU A 61 -4.36 13.21 2.47
N MET A 62 -3.74 13.98 1.59
CA MET A 62 -4.12 15.38 1.36
C MET A 62 -4.26 15.64 -0.14
N GLY A 63 -5.21 16.49 -0.50
CA GLY A 63 -5.40 16.91 -1.89
C GLY A 63 -5.79 18.39 -1.99
N ALA A 64 -5.45 19.01 -3.11
CA ALA A 64 -5.84 20.37 -3.44
C ALA A 64 -6.19 20.46 -4.93
N VAL A 65 -7.10 21.39 -5.29
CA VAL A 65 -7.57 21.56 -6.67
C VAL A 65 -6.49 22.09 -7.63
N SER A 66 -5.39 22.64 -7.09
CA SER A 66 -4.23 23.06 -7.89
C SER A 66 -2.95 23.10 -7.07
N ASN A 67 -1.80 23.01 -7.75
CA ASN A 67 -0.48 23.01 -7.14
C ASN A 67 -0.20 24.28 -6.30
N GLU A 68 -0.70 25.43 -6.71
CA GLU A 68 -0.50 26.70 -6.00
C GLU A 68 -1.22 26.74 -4.66
N LEU A 69 -2.29 25.94 -4.53
CA LEU A 69 -3.10 25.86 -3.32
C LEU A 69 -2.62 24.81 -2.33
N ILE A 70 -1.76 23.88 -2.74
CA ILE A 70 -1.23 22.81 -1.87
C ILE A 70 -0.68 23.37 -0.56
N LYS A 71 0.27 24.30 -0.63
CA LYS A 71 0.93 24.82 0.57
C LYS A 71 -0.02 25.65 1.44
N PRO A 72 -0.72 26.70 0.93
CA PRO A 72 -1.55 27.56 1.77
C PRO A 72 -2.76 26.81 2.38
N ILE A 73 -3.35 25.87 1.65
CA ILE A 73 -4.47 25.06 2.15
C ILE A 73 -3.96 23.92 3.05
N GLY A 74 -2.90 23.25 2.62
CA GLY A 74 -2.30 22.15 3.34
C GLY A 74 -1.87 22.53 4.76
N LEU A 75 -1.21 23.68 4.93
CA LEU A 75 -0.84 24.18 6.25
C LEU A 75 -2.06 24.45 7.14
N LYS A 76 -3.12 25.06 6.60
CA LYS A 76 -4.35 25.30 7.36
C LYS A 76 -5.04 24.01 7.79
N LEU A 77 -5.18 23.04 6.88
CA LEU A 77 -5.76 21.74 7.16
C LEU A 77 -4.92 20.97 8.20
N TRP A 78 -3.59 21.07 8.09
CA TRP A 78 -2.68 20.48 9.06
C TRP A 78 -2.84 21.05 10.48
N GLU A 79 -2.99 22.37 10.62
CA GLU A 79 -3.22 22.99 11.93
C GLU A 79 -4.51 22.47 12.60
N GLU A 80 -5.58 22.24 11.85
CA GLU A 80 -6.79 21.63 12.38
C GLU A 80 -6.59 20.14 12.71
N ALA A 81 -5.87 19.39 11.85
CA ALA A 81 -5.57 18.00 12.10
C ALA A 81 -4.73 17.79 13.38
N LYS A 82 -3.79 18.70 13.69
CA LYS A 82 -3.01 18.64 14.94
C LYS A 82 -3.88 18.64 16.20
N LYS A 83 -5.03 19.34 16.19
CA LYS A 83 -5.96 19.33 17.33
C LYS A 83 -6.55 17.94 17.53
N ILE A 84 -6.92 17.26 16.44
CA ILE A 84 -7.43 15.90 16.44
C ILE A 84 -6.34 14.91 16.88
N PHE A 85 -5.12 15.06 16.38
CA PHE A 85 -4.01 14.20 16.80
C PHE A 85 -3.75 14.27 18.30
N LYS A 86 -3.79 15.48 18.88
CA LYS A 86 -3.65 15.68 20.33
C LYS A 86 -4.79 15.02 21.09
N GLU A 87 -6.04 15.22 20.67
CA GLU A 87 -7.23 14.62 21.30
C GLU A 87 -7.18 13.09 21.26
N LYS A 88 -6.76 12.51 20.14
CA LYS A 88 -6.73 11.06 19.92
C LYS A 88 -5.40 10.40 20.31
N SER A 89 -4.46 11.16 20.91
CA SER A 89 -3.13 10.67 21.30
C SER A 89 -2.34 10.06 20.12
N ILE A 90 -2.52 10.61 18.92
CA ILE A 90 -1.75 10.20 17.75
C ILE A 90 -0.32 10.75 17.89
N ASN A 91 0.68 9.87 17.80
CA ASN A 91 2.09 10.25 17.90
C ASN A 91 2.92 9.87 16.66
N THR A 92 2.39 9.02 15.80
CA THR A 92 3.07 8.59 14.58
C THR A 92 2.19 8.85 13.37
N ILE A 93 2.66 9.70 12.47
CA ILE A 93 1.89 10.10 11.29
C ILE A 93 2.69 9.75 10.05
N LYS A 94 2.05 9.10 9.10
CA LYS A 94 2.59 8.72 7.81
C LYS A 94 1.81 9.38 6.68
N THR A 95 2.49 9.73 5.61
CA THR A 95 1.86 10.25 4.40
C THR A 95 2.55 9.74 3.15
N PHE A 96 1.81 9.76 2.04
CA PHE A 96 2.31 9.49 0.71
C PHE A 96 1.93 10.63 -0.22
N TYR A 97 2.78 10.92 -1.18
CA TYR A 97 2.47 11.87 -2.25
C TYR A 97 3.25 11.50 -3.52
N VAL A 98 2.78 11.96 -4.67
CA VAL A 98 3.45 11.72 -5.95
C VAL A 98 4.85 12.36 -5.91
N LYS A 99 5.88 11.53 -6.13
CA LYS A 99 7.30 11.85 -5.90
C LYS A 99 7.76 13.13 -6.59
N ASP A 100 7.28 13.39 -7.81
CA ASP A 100 7.71 14.53 -8.62
C ASP A 100 6.91 15.82 -8.31
N ASN A 101 5.94 15.76 -7.38
CA ASN A 101 5.21 16.95 -6.95
C ASN A 101 5.98 17.69 -5.86
N LEU A 102 6.77 18.68 -6.28
CA LEU A 102 7.62 19.48 -5.39
C LEU A 102 6.83 20.31 -4.38
N ASN A 103 5.57 20.67 -4.66
CA ASN A 103 4.74 21.45 -3.73
C ASN A 103 4.37 20.61 -2.50
N TRP A 104 3.99 19.33 -2.68
CA TRP A 104 3.78 18.40 -1.57
C TRP A 104 5.07 18.16 -0.79
N LYS A 105 6.19 17.98 -1.50
CA LYS A 105 7.50 17.84 -0.85
C LYS A 105 7.80 19.02 0.06
N GLN A 106 7.66 20.26 -0.45
CA GLN A 106 7.92 21.49 0.31
C GLN A 106 6.99 21.63 1.51
N LEU A 107 5.69 21.31 1.35
CA LEU A 107 4.73 21.32 2.45
C LEU A 107 5.15 20.37 3.57
N PHE A 108 5.48 19.12 3.24
CA PHE A 108 5.84 18.12 4.24
C PHE A 108 7.21 18.39 4.87
N ASP A 109 8.16 18.97 4.12
CA ASP A 109 9.44 19.46 4.69
C ASP A 109 9.19 20.56 5.72
N GLU A 110 8.29 21.51 5.45
CA GLU A 110 7.97 22.62 6.36
C GLU A 110 7.22 22.13 7.62
N ILE A 111 6.34 21.15 7.48
CA ILE A 111 5.65 20.51 8.62
C ILE A 111 6.63 19.70 9.48
N GLY A 112 7.75 19.25 8.92
CA GLY A 112 8.79 18.48 9.63
C GLY A 112 8.68 16.96 9.42
N PHE A 113 8.09 16.51 8.32
CA PHE A 113 8.07 15.10 7.98
C PHE A 113 9.43 14.64 7.43
N ASP A 114 9.97 13.57 7.99
CA ASP A 114 11.16 12.89 7.48
C ASP A 114 10.82 11.95 6.31
N TYR A 115 11.67 11.96 5.28
CA TYR A 115 11.61 10.95 4.21
C TYR A 115 11.90 9.55 4.76
N ARG A 116 11.14 8.55 4.29
CA ARG A 116 11.32 7.14 4.69
C ARG A 116 11.66 6.23 3.52
N SER A 117 10.90 6.31 2.45
CA SER A 117 11.08 5.42 1.29
C SER A 117 10.33 5.98 0.08
N SER A 118 10.66 5.47 -1.10
CA SER A 118 9.80 5.63 -2.28
C SER A 118 9.14 4.29 -2.61
N VAL A 119 7.93 4.36 -3.15
CA VAL A 119 7.15 3.22 -3.64
C VAL A 119 6.84 3.44 -5.11
N TYR A 120 7.03 2.41 -5.93
CA TYR A 120 6.61 2.41 -7.32
C TYR A 120 5.33 1.59 -7.47
N ARG A 121 4.36 2.15 -8.18
CA ARG A 121 3.19 1.44 -8.69
C ARG A 121 3.49 0.92 -10.08
N PHE A 122 3.21 -0.34 -10.29
CA PHE A 122 3.40 -1.04 -11.54
C PHE A 122 2.07 -1.53 -12.08
N THR A 123 1.91 -1.47 -13.40
CA THR A 123 0.76 -2.03 -14.12
C THR A 123 1.25 -2.97 -15.22
N TYR A 124 0.56 -4.10 -15.37
CA TYR A 124 0.71 -5.05 -16.47
C TYR A 124 -0.57 -5.07 -17.30
N GLU A 125 -0.46 -4.85 -18.60
CA GLU A 125 -1.56 -4.84 -19.59
C GLU A 125 -1.34 -5.84 -20.73
N GLY A 126 -0.42 -6.76 -20.54
CA GLY A 126 -0.05 -7.76 -21.56
C GLY A 126 -1.00 -8.97 -21.58
N PRO A 127 -0.76 -9.92 -22.47
CA PRO A 127 -1.51 -11.16 -22.55
C PRO A 127 -1.21 -12.09 -21.35
N LYS A 128 -2.07 -13.10 -21.17
CA LYS A 128 -1.78 -14.19 -20.21
C LYS A 128 -0.49 -14.92 -20.57
N PHE A 129 0.22 -15.37 -19.56
CA PHE A 129 1.37 -16.25 -19.67
C PHE A 129 0.95 -17.71 -19.81
N SER A 130 1.89 -18.56 -20.23
CA SER A 130 1.71 -20.01 -20.15
C SER A 130 1.49 -20.45 -18.70
N GLU A 131 0.73 -21.52 -18.51
CA GLU A 131 0.49 -22.06 -17.17
C GLU A 131 1.80 -22.51 -16.49
N THR A 132 1.87 -22.31 -15.21
CA THR A 132 3.03 -22.72 -14.40
C THR A 132 3.10 -24.24 -14.27
N ASN A 133 4.31 -24.78 -14.19
CA ASN A 133 4.56 -26.18 -13.85
C ASN A 133 4.77 -26.43 -12.34
N LEU A 134 4.56 -25.41 -11.51
CA LEU A 134 4.62 -25.53 -10.06
C LEU A 134 3.35 -26.19 -9.52
N SER A 135 3.46 -26.92 -8.43
CA SER A 135 2.29 -27.33 -7.65
C SER A 135 1.72 -26.10 -6.94
N VAL A 136 0.48 -25.76 -7.25
CA VAL A 136 -0.21 -24.59 -6.69
C VAL A 136 -1.44 -25.04 -5.92
N VAL A 137 -1.56 -24.58 -4.69
CA VAL A 137 -2.75 -24.84 -3.86
C VAL A 137 -3.33 -23.53 -3.33
N LYS A 138 -4.64 -23.50 -3.10
CA LYS A 138 -5.28 -22.43 -2.36
C LYS A 138 -4.85 -22.47 -0.90
N TYR A 139 -4.81 -21.30 -0.28
CA TYR A 139 -4.50 -21.20 1.14
C TYR A 139 -5.57 -21.93 1.99
N GLU A 140 -5.07 -22.72 2.93
CA GLU A 140 -5.83 -23.30 4.04
C GLU A 140 -5.13 -22.94 5.36
N ASP A 141 -5.89 -22.88 6.45
CA ASP A 141 -5.38 -22.44 7.77
C ASP A 141 -4.22 -23.30 8.31
N LYS A 142 -4.14 -24.56 7.92
CA LYS A 142 -3.03 -25.45 8.27
C LYS A 142 -1.66 -24.97 7.80
N TYR A 143 -1.60 -24.06 6.81
CA TYR A 143 -0.38 -23.47 6.26
C TYR A 143 -0.01 -22.14 6.91
N TYR A 144 -0.79 -21.66 7.89
CA TYR A 144 -0.61 -20.31 8.43
C TYR A 144 0.79 -20.07 8.96
N ASP A 145 1.25 -20.93 9.87
CA ASP A 145 2.53 -20.74 10.56
C ASP A 145 3.72 -20.84 9.59
N ASP A 146 3.71 -21.82 8.69
CA ASP A 146 4.75 -21.98 7.67
C ASP A 146 4.77 -20.77 6.72
N LYS A 147 3.61 -20.37 6.21
CA LYS A 147 3.49 -19.20 5.30
C LYS A 147 3.99 -17.93 5.99
N MET A 148 3.55 -17.66 7.22
CA MET A 148 3.92 -16.43 7.93
C MET A 148 5.41 -16.39 8.29
N GLY A 149 5.97 -17.54 8.70
CA GLY A 149 7.39 -17.66 8.98
C GLY A 149 8.25 -17.37 7.74
N LEU A 150 7.94 -18.03 6.62
CA LEU A 150 8.66 -17.86 5.35
C LEU A 150 8.49 -16.45 4.76
N GLU A 151 7.29 -15.88 4.83
CA GLU A 151 7.01 -14.50 4.39
C GLU A 151 7.85 -13.50 5.18
N SER A 152 7.79 -13.59 6.52
CA SER A 152 8.52 -12.67 7.40
C SER A 152 10.04 -12.79 7.22
N GLU A 153 10.54 -13.99 7.00
CA GLU A 153 11.96 -14.21 6.69
C GLU A 153 12.32 -13.59 5.32
N ALA A 154 11.51 -13.83 4.30
CA ALA A 154 11.75 -13.29 2.95
C ALA A 154 11.80 -11.76 2.90
N PHE A 155 10.98 -11.08 3.71
CA PHE A 155 10.96 -9.63 3.78
C PHE A 155 11.91 -9.03 4.82
N SER A 156 12.50 -9.83 5.72
CA SER A 156 13.30 -9.33 6.84
C SER A 156 14.50 -8.48 6.42
N VAL A 157 15.20 -8.89 5.35
CA VAL A 157 16.36 -8.17 4.81
C VAL A 157 15.94 -6.79 4.29
N LEU A 158 14.90 -6.76 3.44
CA LEU A 158 14.37 -5.52 2.89
C LEU A 158 13.89 -4.57 3.99
N ARG A 159 13.21 -5.08 5.02
CA ARG A 159 12.75 -4.29 6.16
C ARG A 159 13.92 -3.71 6.95
N LYS A 160 14.99 -4.50 7.15
CA LYS A 160 16.20 -4.06 7.84
C LYS A 160 16.95 -2.97 7.05
N GLU A 161 17.11 -3.14 5.73
CA GLU A 161 17.77 -2.18 4.86
C GLU A 161 17.03 -0.82 4.81
N ASN A 162 15.72 -0.82 5.03
CA ASN A 162 14.89 0.40 5.04
C ASN A 162 14.49 0.87 6.44
N ASP A 163 15.08 0.30 7.51
CA ASP A 163 14.75 0.56 8.93
C ASP A 163 13.23 0.47 9.23
N ILE A 164 12.54 -0.49 8.60
CA ILE A 164 11.11 -0.75 8.82
C ILE A 164 10.97 -1.77 9.95
N LYS A 165 10.82 -1.30 11.17
CA LYS A 165 10.63 -2.17 12.35
C LYS A 165 9.17 -2.64 12.50
N PRO A 166 8.95 -3.83 13.06
CA PRO A 166 9.93 -4.86 13.38
C PRO A 166 10.51 -5.50 12.12
N TYR A 167 11.78 -5.95 12.18
CA TYR A 167 12.43 -6.52 10.99
C TYR A 167 11.88 -7.90 10.61
N ASN A 168 11.47 -8.71 11.58
CA ASN A 168 10.72 -9.93 11.36
C ASN A 168 9.35 -9.81 12.04
N LEU A 169 8.29 -9.75 11.22
CA LEU A 169 6.92 -9.53 11.71
C LEU A 169 6.42 -10.70 12.56
N TYR A 170 6.57 -11.93 12.06
CA TYR A 170 6.02 -13.10 12.70
C TYR A 170 6.60 -13.33 14.11
N LEU A 171 7.92 -13.13 14.27
CA LEU A 171 8.58 -13.26 15.57
C LEU A 171 8.24 -12.11 16.55
N SER A 172 7.71 -11.02 16.08
CA SER A 172 7.36 -9.85 16.90
C SER A 172 5.90 -9.79 17.33
N PHE A 173 5.05 -10.64 16.76
CA PHE A 173 3.63 -10.63 17.06
C PHE A 173 3.35 -11.12 18.50
N SER A 174 2.45 -10.39 19.19
CA SER A 174 1.79 -10.90 20.38
C SER A 174 0.80 -12.02 20.02
N LYS A 175 0.22 -12.67 21.01
CA LYS A 175 -0.83 -13.68 20.74
C LYS A 175 -2.03 -13.05 20.06
N GLU A 176 -2.43 -11.87 20.50
CA GLU A 176 -3.54 -11.12 19.94
C GLU A 176 -3.27 -10.71 18.48
N ASP A 177 -2.04 -10.28 18.17
CA ASP A 177 -1.63 -9.96 16.79
C ASP A 177 -1.67 -11.20 15.89
N LEU A 178 -1.21 -12.37 16.41
CA LEU A 178 -1.25 -13.62 15.66
C LEU A 178 -2.69 -14.05 15.36
N GLU A 179 -3.59 -13.97 16.35
CA GLU A 179 -5.02 -14.31 16.18
C GLU A 179 -5.68 -13.37 15.18
N TYR A 180 -5.43 -12.07 15.31
CA TYR A 180 -5.94 -11.06 14.38
C TYR A 180 -5.44 -11.30 12.94
N ASN A 181 -4.13 -11.50 12.77
CA ASN A 181 -3.53 -11.73 11.46
C ASN A 181 -4.00 -13.05 10.84
N ARG A 182 -4.15 -14.10 11.64
CA ARG A 182 -4.68 -15.40 11.18
C ARG A 182 -6.12 -15.27 10.68
N LYS A 183 -6.98 -14.56 11.43
CA LYS A 183 -8.35 -14.29 11.01
C LYS A 183 -8.38 -13.47 9.72
N TYR A 184 -7.62 -12.40 9.64
CA TYR A 184 -7.49 -11.57 8.45
C TYR A 184 -7.02 -12.37 7.22
N THR A 185 -6.06 -13.29 7.41
CA THR A 185 -5.57 -14.16 6.34
C THR A 185 -6.65 -15.15 5.88
N LEU A 186 -7.42 -15.71 6.82
CA LEU A 186 -8.54 -16.60 6.51
C LEU A 186 -9.66 -15.92 5.72
N GLU A 187 -9.98 -14.66 6.03
CA GLU A 187 -10.97 -13.88 5.30
C GLU A 187 -10.55 -13.66 3.82
N LYS A 188 -9.24 -13.69 3.55
CA LYS A 188 -8.68 -13.52 2.20
C LYS A 188 -8.25 -14.82 1.52
N LYS A 189 -8.53 -15.98 2.09
CA LYS A 189 -8.03 -17.29 1.66
C LYS A 189 -8.24 -17.58 0.16
N GLU A 190 -9.36 -17.13 -0.42
CA GLU A 190 -9.70 -17.37 -1.83
C GLU A 190 -8.78 -16.63 -2.82
N TYR A 191 -8.06 -15.63 -2.34
CA TYR A 191 -7.15 -14.82 -3.14
C TYR A 191 -5.68 -15.21 -2.95
N ILE A 192 -5.38 -16.11 -1.98
CA ILE A 192 -4.01 -16.51 -1.63
C ILE A 192 -3.69 -17.85 -2.29
N TYR A 193 -2.55 -17.90 -2.98
CA TYR A 193 -2.01 -19.07 -3.65
C TYR A 193 -0.64 -19.41 -3.05
N LEU A 194 -0.46 -20.68 -2.72
CA LEU A 194 0.79 -21.23 -2.19
C LEU A 194 1.44 -22.11 -3.26
N PHE A 195 2.73 -21.97 -3.42
CA PHE A 195 3.51 -22.66 -4.44
C PHE A 195 4.45 -23.67 -3.77
N PHE A 196 4.47 -24.89 -4.32
CA PHE A 196 5.27 -25.99 -3.79
C PHE A 196 6.15 -26.62 -4.86
N GLU A 197 7.29 -27.14 -4.43
CA GLU A 197 8.13 -28.06 -5.16
C GLU A 197 8.65 -29.13 -4.20
N ASN A 198 8.50 -30.43 -4.56
CA ASN A 198 8.89 -31.55 -3.72
C ASN A 198 8.38 -31.46 -2.26
N ASN A 199 7.14 -31.02 -2.06
CA ASN A 199 6.46 -30.75 -0.79
C ASN A 199 7.00 -29.54 0.00
N ASP A 200 8.04 -28.85 -0.44
CA ASP A 200 8.52 -27.63 0.19
C ASP A 200 7.73 -26.42 -0.31
N MET A 201 7.27 -25.55 0.59
CA MET A 201 6.67 -24.27 0.21
C MET A 201 7.76 -23.32 -0.29
N ILE A 202 7.71 -23.01 -1.60
CA ILE A 202 8.68 -22.13 -2.26
C ILE A 202 8.26 -20.67 -2.29
N GLY A 203 7.01 -20.36 -2.01
CA GLY A 203 6.52 -19.01 -1.95
C GLY A 203 5.00 -18.92 -1.91
N ALA A 204 4.51 -17.70 -1.88
CA ALA A 204 3.08 -17.41 -1.98
C ALA A 204 2.83 -16.12 -2.74
N SER A 205 1.61 -15.99 -3.26
CA SER A 205 1.08 -14.72 -3.78
C SER A 205 -0.37 -14.52 -3.35
N MET A 206 -0.78 -13.25 -3.31
CA MET A 206 -2.18 -12.86 -3.12
C MET A 206 -2.55 -11.85 -4.21
N VAL A 207 -3.67 -12.10 -4.89
CA VAL A 207 -4.21 -11.20 -5.91
C VAL A 207 -5.73 -11.10 -5.76
N LYS A 208 -6.20 -9.88 -5.52
CA LYS A 208 -7.61 -9.56 -5.38
C LYS A 208 -7.91 -8.32 -6.22
N ASN A 209 -9.01 -8.35 -6.99
CA ASN A 209 -9.41 -7.26 -7.89
C ASN A 209 -8.25 -6.78 -8.80
N ALA A 210 -7.44 -7.75 -9.25
CA ALA A 210 -6.22 -7.54 -10.04
C ALA A 210 -5.11 -6.70 -9.34
N GLU A 211 -5.20 -6.48 -8.04
CA GLU A 211 -4.13 -5.93 -7.22
C GLU A 211 -3.34 -7.07 -6.56
N VAL A 212 -2.02 -7.09 -6.76
CA VAL A 212 -1.13 -8.06 -6.13
C VAL A 212 -0.62 -7.48 -4.82
N ASP A 213 -1.23 -7.89 -3.71
CA ASP A 213 -0.90 -7.40 -2.37
C ASP A 213 0.28 -8.15 -1.73
N LEU A 214 0.52 -9.38 -2.16
CA LEU A 214 1.59 -10.23 -1.65
C LEU A 214 2.26 -11.00 -2.77
N LEU A 215 3.58 -11.02 -2.77
CA LEU A 215 4.40 -11.96 -3.51
C LEU A 215 5.72 -12.16 -2.79
N PHE A 216 6.01 -13.39 -2.37
CA PHE A 216 7.32 -13.73 -1.83
C PHE A 216 7.83 -15.07 -2.37
N VAL A 217 9.15 -15.21 -2.37
CA VAL A 217 9.86 -16.48 -2.60
C VAL A 217 10.67 -16.79 -1.36
N ASN A 218 10.52 -18.00 -0.83
CA ASN A 218 11.32 -18.53 0.26
C ASN A 218 12.82 -18.33 -0.05
N ILE A 219 13.57 -17.82 0.91
CA ILE A 219 14.98 -17.44 0.75
C ILE A 219 15.82 -18.56 0.15
N LYS A 220 15.57 -19.81 0.54
CA LYS A 220 16.26 -21.01 0.03
C LYS A 220 16.07 -21.23 -1.49
N TYR A 221 15.03 -20.65 -2.06
CA TYR A 221 14.63 -20.81 -3.46
C TYR A 221 14.79 -19.53 -4.30
N GLN A 222 15.22 -18.41 -3.69
CA GLN A 222 15.52 -17.18 -4.44
C GLN A 222 16.68 -17.39 -5.41
N GLY A 223 16.67 -16.60 -6.49
CA GLY A 223 17.71 -16.68 -7.55
C GLY A 223 17.59 -17.87 -8.50
N LYS A 224 16.62 -18.78 -8.31
CA LYS A 224 16.42 -19.99 -9.12
C LYS A 224 15.28 -19.90 -10.15
N GLY A 225 14.77 -18.68 -10.41
CA GLY A 225 13.71 -18.44 -11.41
C GLY A 225 12.27 -18.58 -10.87
N TYR A 226 12.06 -19.02 -9.64
CA TYR A 226 10.71 -19.22 -9.08
C TYR A 226 9.89 -17.94 -9.01
N GLY A 227 10.50 -16.79 -8.70
CA GLY A 227 9.81 -15.52 -8.67
C GLY A 227 9.11 -15.17 -9.98
N LYS A 228 9.75 -15.51 -11.14
CA LYS A 228 9.15 -15.33 -12.46
C LYS A 228 7.92 -16.23 -12.64
N LYS A 229 8.01 -17.50 -12.31
CA LYS A 229 6.88 -18.45 -12.40
C LYS A 229 5.69 -18.03 -11.52
N ILE A 230 5.98 -17.53 -10.30
CA ILE A 230 4.96 -17.08 -9.36
C ILE A 230 4.28 -15.81 -9.87
N ILE A 231 5.01 -14.80 -10.33
CA ILE A 231 4.39 -13.55 -10.81
C ILE A 231 3.59 -13.79 -12.11
N GLU A 232 4.08 -14.63 -13.04
CA GLU A 232 3.35 -14.98 -14.26
C GLU A 232 2.02 -15.68 -13.95
N PHE A 233 2.01 -16.64 -13.01
CA PHE A 233 0.79 -17.25 -12.52
C PHE A 233 -0.14 -16.22 -11.90
N THR A 234 0.39 -15.35 -11.02
CA THR A 234 -0.40 -14.35 -10.30
C THR A 234 -1.04 -13.35 -11.27
N VAL A 235 -0.31 -12.93 -12.31
CA VAL A 235 -0.85 -12.10 -13.40
C VAL A 235 -2.02 -12.79 -14.10
N ASN A 236 -1.89 -14.10 -14.45
CA ASN A 236 -2.99 -14.84 -15.07
C ASN A 236 -4.25 -14.83 -14.19
N ARG A 237 -4.09 -15.05 -12.88
CA ARG A 237 -5.22 -15.00 -11.92
C ARG A 237 -5.80 -13.58 -11.77
N GLY A 238 -4.97 -12.54 -11.85
CA GLY A 238 -5.45 -11.15 -11.85
C GLY A 238 -6.25 -10.81 -13.11
N LEU A 239 -5.74 -11.15 -14.29
CA LEU A 239 -6.43 -10.92 -15.57
C LEU A 239 -7.78 -11.68 -15.68
N GLU A 240 -7.95 -12.80 -14.97
CA GLU A 240 -9.22 -13.52 -14.90
C GLU A 240 -10.32 -12.76 -14.15
N GLN A 241 -9.94 -11.73 -13.41
CA GLN A 241 -10.89 -10.89 -12.66
C GLN A 241 -11.49 -9.75 -13.52
N ASN A 242 -11.29 -9.80 -14.85
CA ASN A 242 -11.88 -8.89 -15.85
C ASN A 242 -11.54 -7.41 -15.69
N THR A 243 -10.38 -7.09 -15.17
CA THR A 243 -9.93 -5.70 -14.95
C THR A 243 -9.11 -5.14 -16.12
N GLY A 244 -8.71 -5.97 -17.09
CA GLY A 244 -7.88 -5.59 -18.24
C GLY A 244 -6.40 -5.34 -17.90
N CYS A 245 -6.06 -5.17 -16.64
CA CYS A 245 -4.70 -4.95 -16.16
C CYS A 245 -4.49 -5.61 -14.80
N VAL A 246 -3.22 -5.76 -14.40
CA VAL A 246 -2.83 -6.23 -13.06
C VAL A 246 -1.84 -5.24 -12.48
N ASN A 247 -2.08 -4.84 -11.23
CA ASN A 247 -1.29 -3.83 -10.54
C ASN A 247 -0.52 -4.42 -9.36
N LEU A 248 0.56 -3.76 -8.98
CA LEU A 248 1.29 -4.03 -7.74
C LEU A 248 2.09 -2.81 -7.29
N ASN A 249 2.45 -2.80 -6.01
CA ASN A 249 3.32 -1.80 -5.43
C ASN A 249 4.62 -2.43 -4.95
N ALA A 250 5.75 -1.72 -5.11
CA ALA A 250 7.04 -2.17 -4.63
C ALA A 250 7.89 -1.01 -4.10
N LEU A 251 8.64 -1.26 -3.01
CA LEU A 251 9.65 -0.31 -2.54
C LEU A 251 10.71 -0.08 -3.62
N ALA A 252 11.08 1.17 -3.84
CA ALA A 252 12.11 1.57 -4.82
C ALA A 252 13.49 0.94 -4.51
N SER A 253 13.76 0.65 -3.23
CA SER A 253 14.97 -0.04 -2.77
C SER A 253 14.99 -1.55 -3.06
N ASN A 254 13.83 -2.16 -3.39
CA ASN A 254 13.75 -3.59 -3.71
C ASN A 254 14.17 -3.88 -5.16
N GLU A 255 15.43 -3.62 -5.50
CA GLU A 255 15.93 -3.76 -6.87
C GLU A 255 15.67 -5.14 -7.50
N LYS A 256 15.68 -6.22 -6.68
CA LYS A 256 15.42 -7.58 -7.18
C LYS A 256 13.98 -7.71 -7.69
N ALA A 257 13.01 -7.22 -6.91
CA ALA A 257 11.61 -7.23 -7.30
C ALA A 257 11.35 -6.28 -8.48
N LEU A 258 11.95 -5.08 -8.48
CA LEU A 258 11.81 -4.13 -9.59
C LEU A 258 12.29 -4.72 -10.92
N ARG A 259 13.44 -5.41 -10.90
CA ARG A 259 13.96 -6.12 -12.10
C ARG A 259 13.04 -7.25 -12.53
N LEU A 260 12.52 -8.02 -11.58
CA LEU A 260 11.57 -9.11 -11.86
C LEU A 260 10.32 -8.55 -12.56
N TYR A 261 9.68 -7.53 -12.01
CA TYR A 261 8.45 -6.96 -12.55
C TYR A 261 8.67 -6.35 -13.95
N LYS A 262 9.73 -5.55 -14.13
CA LYS A 262 10.07 -4.99 -15.44
C LYS A 262 10.33 -6.08 -16.49
N ASN A 263 11.08 -7.14 -16.14
CA ASN A 263 11.36 -8.26 -17.02
C ASN A 263 10.12 -9.12 -17.32
N THR A 264 9.09 -9.06 -16.49
CA THR A 264 7.79 -9.71 -16.73
C THR A 264 6.86 -8.85 -17.59
N GLY A 265 7.23 -7.58 -17.87
CA GLY A 265 6.47 -6.68 -18.73
C GLY A 265 5.62 -5.65 -17.97
N PHE A 266 5.75 -5.57 -16.65
CA PHE A 266 5.15 -4.49 -15.89
C PHE A 266 5.82 -3.14 -16.20
N LYS A 267 5.01 -2.09 -16.27
CA LYS A 267 5.45 -0.71 -16.44
C LYS A 267 5.22 0.07 -15.15
N VAL A 268 6.16 0.95 -14.79
CA VAL A 268 5.94 1.91 -13.71
C VAL A 268 4.97 2.97 -14.20
N VAL A 269 3.86 3.14 -13.49
CA VAL A 269 2.85 4.14 -13.80
C VAL A 269 2.85 5.31 -12.81
N GLN A 270 3.32 5.07 -11.58
CA GLN A 270 3.41 6.10 -10.57
C GLN A 270 4.60 5.84 -9.63
N ALA A 271 5.17 6.91 -9.10
CA ALA A 271 6.12 6.87 -8.00
C ALA A 271 5.60 7.77 -6.87
N GLN A 272 5.60 7.27 -5.65
CA GLN A 272 5.21 8.00 -4.46
C GLN A 272 6.34 8.01 -3.43
N ASP A 273 6.54 9.15 -2.77
CA ASP A 273 7.40 9.23 -1.60
C ASP A 273 6.55 9.03 -0.34
N CYS A 274 7.07 8.20 0.55
CA CYS A 274 6.55 7.99 1.88
C CYS A 274 7.33 8.84 2.88
N ARG A 275 6.60 9.57 3.72
CA ARG A 275 7.17 10.36 4.79
C ARG A 275 6.54 10.06 6.13
N MET A 276 7.24 10.34 7.21
CA MET A 276 6.78 10.07 8.56
C MET A 276 7.13 11.22 9.49
N LEU A 277 6.19 11.57 10.36
CA LEU A 277 6.38 12.50 11.46
C LEU A 277 6.10 11.78 12.78
N ILE A 278 7.01 11.91 13.74
CA ILE A 278 6.82 11.43 15.12
C ILE A 278 6.61 12.67 15.99
N ILE A 279 5.40 12.79 16.55
CA ILE A 279 5.06 13.85 17.51
C ILE A 279 5.51 13.36 18.90
N LYS A 280 6.38 14.15 19.53
CA LYS A 280 6.88 13.88 20.90
C LYS A 280 5.93 14.42 21.97
#